data_6d84e622e20c308c4c3d0b923b5c9d5a
#
_entry.id   6d84e622e20c308c4c3d0b923b5c9d5a
#
_cell.length_a   1.000
_cell.length_b   1.000
_cell.length_c   1.000
_cell.angle_alpha   90.00
_cell.angle_beta   90.00
_cell.angle_gamma   90.00
#
_symmetry.space_group_name_H-M   'P 1'
#
loop_
_entity.id
_entity.type
_entity.pdbx_description
1 polymer ?
#
loop_
_entity_poly.entity_id
_entity_poly.type
_entity_poly.pdbx_seq_one_letter_code
_entity_poly.pdbx_strand_id
1 'polypeptide(L)'
;MSVTTLTKPRNRRQEIWNCLRSNKDRLQTVSEIAKACQLSGNTVYTYLKALNKGGFVSIQKGSDFCRPYGYRLERDAGIDAPRLSDDGQPLKCPVTEALWRTMRILKTFDLDSLTAHVNMTHPVSRSMAKVYAQHLEAAGYLKNTGNARKKSFVLLKNTGSKAPQLLAVREVYDPNINEIVLREVPDYE
;
A
#
# COMPACT_ATOMS: atom_id res chain seq x y z
N MET A 1 7.06 -3.42 -32.10
CA MET A 1 6.39 -3.99 -30.92
C MET A 1 6.14 -2.86 -29.95
N SER A 2 4.87 -2.56 -29.66
CA SER A 2 4.51 -1.47 -28.73
C SER A 2 4.93 -1.86 -27.32
N VAL A 3 5.93 -1.18 -26.78
CA VAL A 3 6.29 -1.31 -25.36
C VAL A 3 5.14 -0.70 -24.57
N THR A 4 4.29 -1.55 -24.00
CA THR A 4 3.26 -1.09 -23.07
C THR A 4 3.97 -0.49 -21.86
N THR A 5 4.00 0.82 -21.78
CA THR A 5 4.55 1.53 -20.62
C THR A 5 3.65 1.20 -19.44
N LEU A 6 4.11 0.31 -18.56
CA LEU A 6 3.37 -0.04 -17.36
C LEU A 6 3.30 1.20 -16.46
N THR A 7 2.10 1.66 -16.24
CA THR A 7 1.84 2.79 -15.35
C THR A 7 2.10 2.38 -13.90
N LYS A 8 2.78 3.25 -13.15
CA LYS A 8 3.01 3.06 -11.71
C LYS A 8 1.66 2.86 -10.99
N PRO A 9 1.57 1.97 -10.01
CA PRO A 9 0.32 1.75 -9.28
C PRO A 9 -0.09 3.03 -8.56
N ARG A 10 -1.33 3.49 -8.81
CA ARG A 10 -1.90 4.67 -8.14
C ARG A 10 -2.45 4.28 -6.76
N ASN A 11 -2.04 5.00 -5.74
CA ASN A 11 -2.65 4.88 -4.41
C ASN A 11 -3.89 5.79 -4.31
N ARG A 12 -5.01 5.32 -4.87
CA ARG A 12 -6.28 6.06 -4.95
C ARG A 12 -6.78 6.54 -3.58
N ARG A 13 -6.61 5.74 -2.53
CA ARG A 13 -7.01 6.10 -1.16
C ARG A 13 -6.19 7.27 -0.64
N GLN A 14 -4.88 7.27 -0.91
CA GLN A 14 -3.99 8.36 -0.51
C GLN A 14 -4.31 9.67 -1.24
N GLU A 15 -4.64 9.60 -2.52
CA GLU A 15 -5.04 10.79 -3.31
C GLU A 15 -6.31 11.41 -2.73
N ILE A 16 -7.33 10.61 -2.44
CA ILE A 16 -8.58 11.08 -1.81
C ILE A 16 -8.29 11.67 -0.41
N TRP A 17 -7.45 11.00 0.38
CA TRP A 17 -7.08 11.46 1.70
C TRP A 17 -6.35 12.80 1.68
N ASN A 18 -5.39 12.96 0.78
CA ASN A 18 -4.68 14.22 0.58
C ASN A 18 -5.63 15.35 0.16
N CYS A 19 -6.59 15.06 -0.73
CA CYS A 19 -7.61 16.03 -1.15
C CYS A 19 -8.46 16.49 0.04
N LEU A 20 -8.93 15.57 0.89
CA LEU A 20 -9.67 15.88 2.10
C LEU A 20 -8.86 16.73 3.08
N ARG A 21 -7.60 16.38 3.33
CA ARG A 21 -6.70 17.11 4.23
C ARG A 21 -6.37 18.52 3.74
N SER A 22 -6.18 18.70 2.44
CA SER A 22 -5.92 20.01 1.84
C SER A 22 -7.13 20.95 1.95
N ASN A 23 -8.33 20.41 2.12
CA ASN A 23 -9.58 21.17 2.19
C ASN A 23 -10.38 20.83 3.45
N LYS A 24 -9.70 20.60 4.58
CA LYS A 24 -10.29 20.13 5.85
C LYS A 24 -11.43 20.99 6.38
N ASP A 25 -11.37 22.31 6.15
CA ASP A 25 -12.34 23.26 6.67
C ASP A 25 -13.56 23.45 5.74
N ARG A 26 -13.56 22.80 4.58
CA ARG A 26 -14.61 22.90 3.56
C ARG A 26 -15.37 21.59 3.39
N LEU A 27 -16.68 21.71 3.19
CA LEU A 27 -17.50 20.61 2.69
C LEU A 27 -17.16 20.31 1.24
N GLN A 28 -16.90 19.06 0.92
CA GLN A 28 -16.57 18.59 -0.41
C GLN A 28 -17.57 17.52 -0.85
N THR A 29 -18.04 17.62 -2.07
CA THR A 29 -18.91 16.59 -2.68
C THR A 29 -18.09 15.47 -3.28
N VAL A 30 -18.70 14.29 -3.49
CA VAL A 30 -18.09 13.16 -4.21
C VAL A 30 -17.58 13.60 -5.58
N SER A 31 -18.37 14.42 -6.31
CA SER A 31 -18.01 14.90 -7.65
C SER A 31 -16.79 15.81 -7.65
N GLU A 32 -16.68 16.72 -6.68
CA GLU A 32 -15.52 17.61 -6.55
C GLU A 32 -14.24 16.80 -6.27
N ILE A 33 -14.29 15.84 -5.32
CA ILE A 33 -13.15 14.98 -4.99
C ILE A 33 -12.79 14.09 -6.19
N ALA A 34 -13.79 13.49 -6.86
CA ALA A 34 -13.58 12.65 -8.03
C ALA A 34 -12.87 13.41 -9.16
N LYS A 35 -13.29 14.67 -9.41
CA LYS A 35 -12.68 15.53 -10.40
C LYS A 35 -11.26 15.93 -10.01
N ALA A 36 -11.04 16.32 -8.76
CA ALA A 36 -9.72 16.73 -8.26
C ALA A 36 -8.70 15.58 -8.31
N CYS A 37 -9.12 14.35 -7.97
CA CYS A 37 -8.28 13.16 -7.98
C CYS A 37 -8.26 12.43 -9.32
N GLN A 38 -9.05 12.83 -10.31
CA GLN A 38 -9.24 12.11 -11.59
C GLN A 38 -9.62 10.62 -11.36
N LEU A 39 -10.59 10.39 -10.47
CA LEU A 39 -11.10 9.08 -10.10
C LEU A 39 -12.58 8.97 -10.42
N SER A 40 -13.08 7.73 -10.52
CA SER A 40 -14.52 7.51 -10.65
C SER A 40 -15.26 7.90 -9.35
N GLY A 41 -16.45 8.45 -9.47
CA GLY A 41 -17.27 8.81 -8.31
C GLY A 41 -17.56 7.62 -7.40
N ASN A 42 -17.71 6.42 -7.95
CA ASN A 42 -17.94 5.20 -7.19
C ASN A 42 -16.72 4.84 -6.29
N THR A 43 -15.49 4.97 -6.82
CA THR A 43 -14.26 4.75 -6.05
C THR A 43 -14.17 5.72 -4.87
N VAL A 44 -14.47 7.00 -5.12
CA VAL A 44 -14.46 8.03 -4.09
C VAL A 44 -15.54 7.76 -3.03
N TYR A 45 -16.77 7.50 -3.47
CA TYR A 45 -17.90 7.23 -2.59
C TYR A 45 -17.64 6.03 -1.66
N THR A 46 -17.13 4.92 -2.21
CA THR A 46 -16.82 3.72 -1.42
C THR A 46 -15.83 4.01 -0.31
N TYR A 47 -14.77 4.77 -0.59
CA TYR A 47 -13.78 5.11 0.43
C TYR A 47 -14.33 6.13 1.44
N LEU A 48 -15.07 7.16 1.00
CA LEU A 48 -15.73 8.13 1.89
C LEU A 48 -16.73 7.46 2.84
N LYS A 49 -17.46 6.46 2.35
CA LYS A 49 -18.36 5.65 3.18
C LYS A 49 -17.62 4.92 4.29
N ALA A 50 -16.47 4.31 3.99
CA ALA A 50 -15.63 3.66 4.98
C ALA A 50 -15.03 4.68 5.99
N LEU A 51 -14.57 5.84 5.51
CA LEU A 51 -14.07 6.93 6.35
C LEU A 51 -15.14 7.47 7.29
N ASN A 52 -16.38 7.61 6.80
CA ASN A 52 -17.50 8.07 7.64
C ASN A 52 -17.83 7.05 8.72
N LYS A 53 -17.94 5.76 8.40
CA LYS A 53 -18.15 4.71 9.39
C LYS A 53 -17.01 4.64 10.42
N GLY A 54 -15.78 4.91 10.01
CA GLY A 54 -14.62 4.98 10.89
C GLY A 54 -14.48 6.29 11.67
N GLY A 55 -15.41 7.25 11.51
CA GLY A 55 -15.41 8.53 12.22
C GLY A 55 -14.30 9.50 11.77
N PHE A 56 -13.79 9.36 10.55
CA PHE A 56 -12.79 10.27 9.99
C PHE A 56 -13.43 11.44 9.25
N VAL A 57 -14.59 11.24 8.66
CA VAL A 57 -15.35 12.28 7.96
C VAL A 57 -16.79 12.31 8.44
N SER A 58 -17.39 13.51 8.46
CA SER A 58 -18.82 13.71 8.66
C SER A 58 -19.53 13.90 7.33
N ILE A 59 -20.83 13.55 7.31
CA ILE A 59 -21.70 13.76 6.16
C ILE A 59 -22.70 14.85 6.53
N GLN A 60 -22.78 15.92 5.73
CA GLN A 60 -23.83 16.91 5.84
C GLN A 60 -24.75 16.82 4.63
N LYS A 61 -26.06 16.73 4.87
CA LYS A 61 -27.07 16.86 3.83
C LYS A 61 -27.08 18.30 3.36
N GLY A 62 -27.17 18.53 2.06
CA GLY A 62 -27.47 19.83 1.52
C GLY A 62 -28.83 20.32 2.04
N SER A 63 -29.00 21.63 2.22
CA SER A 63 -30.24 22.23 2.74
C SER A 63 -31.44 22.01 1.84
N ASP A 64 -31.23 21.72 0.57
CA ASP A 64 -32.28 21.51 -0.43
C ASP A 64 -32.19 20.10 -1.01
N PHE A 65 -33.35 19.57 -1.46
CA PHE A 65 -33.47 18.24 -2.06
C PHE A 65 -32.52 18.00 -3.24
N CYS A 66 -32.09 19.07 -3.92
CA CYS A 66 -31.20 19.03 -5.09
C CYS A 66 -29.71 19.19 -4.73
N ARG A 67 -29.34 19.41 -3.46
CA ARG A 67 -27.93 19.58 -3.09
C ARG A 67 -27.29 18.25 -2.72
N PRO A 68 -26.15 17.89 -3.34
CA PRO A 68 -25.46 16.66 -3.02
C PRO A 68 -24.93 16.67 -1.56
N TYR A 69 -24.75 15.46 -1.01
CA TYR A 69 -24.12 15.30 0.30
C TYR A 69 -22.70 15.86 0.27
N GLY A 70 -22.37 16.68 1.27
CA GLY A 70 -21.02 17.18 1.53
C GLY A 70 -20.31 16.33 2.58
N TYR A 71 -19.03 16.14 2.41
CA TYR A 71 -18.14 15.44 3.32
C TYR A 71 -17.12 16.42 3.88
N ARG A 72 -16.88 16.36 5.20
CA ARG A 72 -15.87 17.17 5.87
C ARG A 72 -14.98 16.28 6.71
N LEU A 73 -13.68 16.58 6.72
CA LEU A 73 -12.71 15.90 7.57
C LEU A 73 -12.95 16.29 9.04
N GLU A 74 -13.20 15.31 9.90
CA GLU A 74 -13.38 15.50 11.34
C GLU A 74 -12.16 15.05 12.13
N ARG A 75 -11.52 13.95 11.71
CA ARG A 75 -10.35 13.39 12.38
C ARG A 75 -9.22 13.18 11.38
N ASP A 76 -8.13 13.91 11.55
CA ASP A 76 -6.92 13.73 10.75
C ASP A 76 -6.08 12.59 11.36
N ALA A 77 -5.90 11.50 10.59
CA ALA A 77 -5.06 10.36 10.97
C ALA A 77 -3.57 10.59 10.66
N GLY A 78 -3.20 11.74 10.14
CA GLY A 78 -1.84 12.05 9.70
C GLY A 78 -1.63 11.91 8.19
N ILE A 79 -0.39 11.81 7.76
CA ILE A 79 -0.01 11.85 6.35
C ILE A 79 -0.57 10.64 5.59
N ASP A 80 -0.49 9.46 6.18
CA ASP A 80 -0.92 8.22 5.52
C ASP A 80 -2.44 8.04 5.61
N ALA A 81 -3.05 7.67 4.48
CA ALA A 81 -4.48 7.41 4.38
C ALA A 81 -4.90 6.23 5.27
N PRO A 82 -5.96 6.38 6.09
CA PRO A 82 -6.48 5.30 6.90
C PRO A 82 -6.84 4.07 6.06
N ARG A 83 -6.36 2.90 6.47
CA ARG A 83 -6.73 1.62 5.87
C ARG A 83 -7.91 1.06 6.63
N LEU A 84 -9.06 1.07 5.99
CA LEU A 84 -10.32 0.67 6.60
C LEU A 84 -10.97 -0.46 5.80
N SER A 85 -11.69 -1.33 6.50
CA SER A 85 -12.66 -2.25 5.91
C SER A 85 -13.91 -1.46 5.47
N ASP A 86 -14.82 -2.12 4.75
CA ASP A 86 -16.09 -1.53 4.34
C ASP A 86 -17.00 -1.14 5.53
N ASP A 87 -16.71 -1.69 6.71
CA ASP A 87 -17.38 -1.35 7.98
C ASP A 87 -16.68 -0.24 8.77
N GLY A 88 -15.63 0.39 8.20
CA GLY A 88 -14.89 1.47 8.85
C GLY A 88 -13.91 1.02 9.93
N GLN A 89 -13.69 -0.30 10.08
CA GLN A 89 -12.73 -0.80 11.05
C GLN A 89 -11.29 -0.71 10.51
N PRO A 90 -10.32 -0.35 11.34
CA PRO A 90 -8.92 -0.30 10.94
C PRO A 90 -8.42 -1.68 10.48
N LEU A 91 -7.88 -1.74 9.29
CA LEU A 91 -7.22 -2.95 8.78
C LEU A 91 -5.80 -3.02 9.30
N LYS A 92 -5.38 -4.22 9.69
CA LYS A 92 -3.98 -4.49 10.05
C LYS A 92 -3.05 -4.15 8.88
N CYS A 93 -1.83 -3.77 9.21
CA CYS A 93 -0.76 -3.56 8.24
C CYS A 93 -0.58 -4.82 7.36
N PRO A 94 -0.29 -4.68 6.06
CA PRO A 94 -0.03 -5.82 5.20
C PRO A 94 1.12 -6.68 5.72
N VAL A 95 1.02 -7.98 5.49
CA VAL A 95 2.08 -8.92 5.88
C VAL A 95 3.42 -8.56 5.23
N THR A 96 3.40 -8.04 4.00
CA THR A 96 4.60 -7.56 3.30
C THR A 96 5.29 -6.40 4.02
N GLU A 97 4.54 -5.48 4.61
CA GLU A 97 5.09 -4.40 5.42
C GLU A 97 5.70 -4.92 6.74
N ALA A 98 5.07 -5.93 7.35
CA ALA A 98 5.63 -6.59 8.53
C ALA A 98 6.92 -7.33 8.19
N LEU A 99 6.95 -8.07 7.07
CA LEU A 99 8.15 -8.73 6.55
C LEU A 99 9.28 -7.72 6.28
N TRP A 100 8.98 -6.65 5.54
CA TRP A 100 9.97 -5.62 5.22
C TRP A 100 10.53 -4.93 6.46
N ARG A 101 9.67 -4.54 7.40
CA ARG A 101 10.08 -3.97 8.68
C ARG A 101 11.03 -4.89 9.44
N THR A 102 10.70 -6.18 9.52
CA THR A 102 11.53 -7.18 10.20
C THR A 102 12.88 -7.37 9.49
N MET A 103 12.89 -7.43 8.15
CA MET A 103 14.13 -7.50 7.37
C MET A 103 15.04 -6.30 7.62
N ARG A 104 14.48 -5.09 7.73
CA ARG A 104 15.23 -3.86 8.04
C ARG A 104 15.82 -3.85 9.46
N ILE A 105 15.13 -4.46 10.41
CA ILE A 105 15.61 -4.58 11.81
C ILE A 105 16.72 -5.63 11.90
N LEU A 106 16.49 -6.80 11.34
CA LEU A 106 17.44 -7.93 11.44
C LEU A 106 18.69 -7.73 10.57
N LYS A 107 18.55 -7.05 9.41
CA LYS A 107 19.59 -6.84 8.39
C LYS A 107 20.13 -8.15 7.78
N THR A 108 20.38 -9.16 8.59
CA THR A 108 20.81 -10.52 8.20
C THR A 108 19.85 -11.52 8.83
N PHE A 109 19.30 -12.44 8.03
CA PHE A 109 18.28 -13.38 8.49
C PHE A 109 18.22 -14.62 7.59
N ASP A 110 17.75 -15.71 8.13
CA ASP A 110 17.23 -16.84 7.37
C ASP A 110 15.70 -16.82 7.36
N LEU A 111 15.08 -17.66 6.51
CA LEU A 111 13.62 -17.67 6.36
C LEU A 111 12.90 -18.09 7.65
N ASP A 112 13.49 -18.98 8.43
CA ASP A 112 12.86 -19.50 9.64
C ASP A 112 12.88 -18.43 10.74
N SER A 113 14.01 -17.75 10.92
CA SER A 113 14.14 -16.62 11.82
C SER A 113 13.21 -15.47 11.42
N LEU A 114 13.20 -15.08 10.13
CA LEU A 114 12.30 -14.05 9.62
C LEU A 114 10.83 -14.39 9.91
N THR A 115 10.43 -15.62 9.58
CA THR A 115 9.04 -16.07 9.76
C THR A 115 8.66 -16.08 11.24
N ALA A 116 9.55 -16.57 12.12
CA ALA A 116 9.31 -16.59 13.55
C ALA A 116 9.08 -15.19 14.12
N HIS A 117 9.93 -14.20 13.77
CA HIS A 117 9.78 -12.83 14.24
C HIS A 117 8.50 -12.16 13.72
N VAL A 118 8.16 -12.36 12.45
CA VAL A 118 6.93 -11.78 11.87
C VAL A 118 5.68 -12.39 12.49
N ASN A 119 5.67 -13.69 12.74
CA ASN A 119 4.55 -14.40 13.37
C ASN A 119 4.21 -13.92 14.78
N MET A 120 5.11 -13.24 15.45
CA MET A 120 4.82 -12.61 16.75
C MET A 120 3.73 -11.52 16.64
N THR A 121 3.55 -10.93 15.46
CA THR A 121 2.61 -9.82 15.23
C THR A 121 1.63 -10.05 14.09
N HIS A 122 2.07 -10.74 13.04
CA HIS A 122 1.30 -10.98 11.82
C HIS A 122 1.47 -12.42 11.36
N PRO A 123 0.38 -13.20 11.23
CA PRO A 123 0.47 -14.57 10.74
C PRO A 123 1.01 -14.59 9.30
N VAL A 124 2.13 -15.27 9.09
CA VAL A 124 2.77 -15.42 7.78
C VAL A 124 3.23 -16.85 7.58
N SER A 125 2.99 -17.40 6.38
CA SER A 125 3.55 -18.69 6.01
C SER A 125 5.01 -18.54 5.55
N ARG A 126 5.81 -19.59 5.79
CA ARG A 126 7.19 -19.66 5.30
C ARG A 126 7.27 -19.53 3.77
N SER A 127 6.28 -20.10 3.05
CA SER A 127 6.18 -20.00 1.59
C SER A 127 6.01 -18.55 1.12
N MET A 128 5.15 -17.79 1.78
CA MET A 128 4.94 -16.37 1.46
C MET A 128 6.21 -15.55 1.73
N ALA A 129 6.85 -15.75 2.87
CA ALA A 129 8.11 -15.10 3.22
C ALA A 129 9.21 -15.44 2.20
N LYS A 130 9.29 -16.71 1.75
CA LYS A 130 10.24 -17.18 0.74
C LYS A 130 10.00 -16.47 -0.61
N VAL A 131 8.77 -16.46 -1.10
CA VAL A 131 8.42 -15.81 -2.39
C VAL A 131 8.78 -14.32 -2.34
N TYR A 132 8.40 -13.63 -1.29
CA TYR A 132 8.73 -12.23 -1.12
C TYR A 132 10.25 -11.98 -1.10
N ALA A 133 11.01 -12.75 -0.31
CA ALA A 133 12.45 -12.63 -0.24
C ALA A 133 13.15 -12.93 -1.58
N GLN A 134 12.67 -13.91 -2.35
CA GLN A 134 13.21 -14.22 -3.68
C GLN A 134 13.02 -13.08 -4.69
N HIS A 135 11.86 -12.43 -4.70
CA HIS A 135 11.64 -11.27 -5.57
C HIS A 135 12.50 -10.08 -5.15
N LEU A 136 12.68 -9.86 -3.84
CA LEU A 136 13.57 -8.81 -3.35
C LEU A 136 15.05 -9.13 -3.65
N GLU A 137 15.45 -10.40 -3.63
CA GLU A 137 16.78 -10.85 -4.07
C GLU A 137 16.98 -10.55 -5.56
N ALA A 138 16.03 -10.94 -6.42
CA ALA A 138 16.07 -10.66 -7.86
C ALA A 138 16.09 -9.16 -8.17
N ALA A 139 15.40 -8.34 -7.37
CA ALA A 139 15.39 -6.88 -7.49
C ALA A 139 16.65 -6.20 -6.87
N GLY A 140 17.58 -6.97 -6.31
CA GLY A 140 18.82 -6.47 -5.73
C GLY A 140 18.68 -5.79 -4.37
N TYR A 141 17.58 -6.01 -3.66
CA TYR A 141 17.40 -5.54 -2.27
C TYR A 141 18.08 -6.46 -1.27
N LEU A 142 18.09 -7.76 -1.58
CA LEU A 142 18.68 -8.79 -0.74
C LEU A 142 19.79 -9.51 -1.51
N LYS A 143 20.76 -10.03 -0.76
CA LYS A 143 21.79 -10.95 -1.27
C LYS A 143 21.71 -12.24 -0.48
N ASN A 144 21.62 -13.37 -1.17
CA ASN A 144 21.73 -14.68 -0.56
C ASN A 144 23.21 -14.96 -0.22
N THR A 145 23.50 -15.20 1.05
CA THR A 145 24.81 -15.57 1.55
C THR A 145 24.85 -17.00 2.07
N GLY A 146 23.69 -17.67 2.06
CA GLY A 146 23.57 -19.06 2.47
C GLY A 146 23.85 -20.04 1.34
N ASN A 147 23.74 -21.31 1.64
CA ASN A 147 23.90 -22.42 0.70
C ASN A 147 22.53 -22.92 0.17
N ALA A 148 22.55 -23.91 -0.73
CA ALA A 148 21.33 -24.47 -1.32
C ALA A 148 20.35 -25.07 -0.30
N ARG A 149 20.86 -25.59 0.84
CA ARG A 149 20.02 -26.20 1.88
C ARG A 149 19.45 -25.18 2.86
N LYS A 150 20.23 -24.12 3.20
CA LYS A 150 19.83 -23.08 4.14
C LYS A 150 20.14 -21.71 3.54
N LYS A 151 19.10 -21.05 3.00
CA LYS A 151 19.21 -19.70 2.47
C LYS A 151 19.30 -18.69 3.62
N SER A 152 20.32 -17.88 3.60
CA SER A 152 20.49 -16.73 4.47
C SER A 152 20.58 -15.47 3.61
N PHE A 153 19.92 -14.42 4.02
CA PHE A 153 19.83 -13.18 3.27
C PHE A 153 20.43 -12.02 4.05
N VAL A 154 21.09 -11.12 3.32
CA VAL A 154 21.58 -9.84 3.83
C VAL A 154 20.86 -8.73 3.10
N LEU A 155 20.34 -7.75 3.83
CA LEU A 155 19.71 -6.56 3.26
C LEU A 155 20.78 -5.61 2.71
N LEU A 156 20.76 -5.40 1.38
CA LEU A 156 21.70 -4.50 0.69
C LEU A 156 21.11 -3.09 0.56
N LYS A 157 19.84 -2.98 0.17
CA LYS A 157 19.16 -1.70 -0.08
C LYS A 157 18.04 -1.47 0.92
N ASN A 158 18.11 -0.37 1.65
CA ASN A 158 17.03 0.10 2.50
C ASN A 158 16.51 1.43 1.93
N THR A 159 15.41 1.38 1.19
CA THR A 159 14.81 2.53 0.50
C THR A 159 13.81 3.30 1.35
N GLY A 160 13.50 2.81 2.54
CA GLY A 160 12.59 3.52 3.47
C GLY A 160 11.63 2.60 4.22
N SER A 161 10.62 3.19 4.83
CA SER A 161 9.67 2.47 5.69
C SER A 161 8.64 1.65 4.93
N LYS A 162 8.27 2.08 3.73
CA LYS A 162 7.27 1.39 2.90
C LYS A 162 7.87 0.15 2.24
N ALA A 163 7.14 -0.96 2.30
CA ALA A 163 7.58 -2.21 1.70
C ALA A 163 7.54 -2.16 0.17
N PRO A 164 8.57 -2.63 -0.54
CA PRO A 164 8.49 -2.89 -1.97
C PRO A 164 7.30 -3.80 -2.29
N GLN A 165 6.53 -3.47 -3.31
CA GLN A 165 5.31 -4.17 -3.67
C GLN A 165 5.55 -5.13 -4.83
N LEU A 166 5.07 -6.37 -4.69
CA LEU A 166 4.99 -7.31 -5.79
C LEU A 166 3.72 -7.03 -6.58
N LEU A 167 3.86 -6.65 -7.83
CA LEU A 167 2.73 -6.39 -8.73
C LEU A 167 2.28 -7.69 -9.41
N ALA A 168 1.02 -7.74 -9.86
CA ALA A 168 0.44 -8.93 -10.50
C ALA A 168 1.16 -9.36 -11.79
N VAL A 169 1.88 -8.44 -12.42
CA VAL A 169 2.73 -8.68 -13.60
C VAL A 169 4.16 -9.09 -13.24
N ARG A 170 4.39 -9.54 -12.01
CA ARG A 170 5.70 -9.91 -11.47
C ARG A 170 6.73 -8.77 -11.52
N GLU A 171 6.28 -7.59 -11.18
CA GLU A 171 7.14 -6.42 -11.00
C GLU A 171 7.28 -6.09 -9.52
N VAL A 172 8.42 -5.53 -9.15
CA VAL A 172 8.64 -4.96 -7.82
C VAL A 172 8.59 -3.45 -7.95
N TYR A 173 7.57 -2.85 -7.32
CA TYR A 173 7.44 -1.40 -7.19
C TYR A 173 7.88 -0.96 -5.79
N ASP A 174 8.79 -0.01 -5.73
CA ASP A 174 9.22 0.61 -4.46
C ASP A 174 8.53 1.97 -4.27
N PRO A 175 7.63 2.09 -3.28
CA PRO A 175 6.90 3.34 -3.06
C PRO A 175 7.75 4.46 -2.43
N ASN A 176 8.96 4.17 -1.91
CA ASN A 176 9.82 5.20 -1.33
C ASN A 176 10.53 6.03 -2.40
N ILE A 177 11.00 5.36 -3.46
CA ILE A 177 11.63 6.02 -4.62
C ILE A 177 10.67 6.21 -5.79
N ASN A 178 9.41 5.69 -5.66
CA ASN A 178 8.37 5.78 -6.67
C ASN A 178 8.76 5.17 -8.03
N GLU A 179 9.47 4.02 -8.03
CA GLU A 179 9.98 3.35 -9.22
C GLU A 179 9.67 1.86 -9.26
N ILE A 180 9.57 1.31 -10.48
CA ILE A 180 9.56 -0.13 -10.71
C ILE A 180 11.02 -0.59 -10.78
N VAL A 181 11.47 -1.34 -9.76
CA VAL A 181 12.88 -1.75 -9.59
C VAL A 181 13.19 -3.12 -10.18
N LEU A 182 12.18 -3.91 -10.49
CA LEU A 182 12.29 -5.17 -11.21
C LEU A 182 11.08 -5.36 -12.09
N ARG A 183 11.33 -5.70 -13.34
CA ARG A 183 10.31 -6.19 -14.29
C ARG A 183 10.78 -7.53 -14.81
N GLU A 184 10.01 -8.59 -14.56
CA GLU A 184 10.21 -9.87 -15.20
C GLU A 184 9.66 -9.76 -16.63
N VAL A 185 10.54 -9.80 -17.63
CA VAL A 185 10.11 -9.93 -19.03
C VAL A 185 9.78 -11.41 -19.21
N PRO A 186 8.53 -11.80 -19.52
CA PRO A 186 8.21 -13.19 -19.82
C PRO A 186 9.00 -13.58 -21.07
N ASP A 187 9.84 -14.60 -20.98
CA ASP A 187 10.40 -15.26 -22.15
C ASP A 187 9.23 -15.96 -22.86
N TYR A 188 8.74 -15.36 -23.91
CA TYR A 188 7.86 -16.01 -24.85
C TYR A 188 8.74 -16.70 -25.89
N GLU A 189 9.17 -17.92 -25.60
CA GLU A 189 9.54 -18.87 -26.66
C GLU A 189 8.31 -19.56 -27.24
#